data_6ff46fdf677ed9ee5cbec36ddf1a8b9f
#
_entry.id   6ff46fdf677ed9ee5cbec36ddf1a8b9f
#
_cell.length_a   1.000
_cell.length_b   1.000
_cell.length_c   1.000
_cell.angle_alpha   90.00
_cell.angle_beta   90.00
_cell.angle_gamma   90.00
#
_symmetry.space_group_name_H-M   'P 1'
#
loop_
_entity.id
_entity.type
_entity.pdbx_description
1 polymer ?
#
loop_
_entity_poly.entity_id
_entity_poly.type
_entity_poly.pdbx_seq_one_letter_code
_entity_poly.pdbx_strand_id
1 'polypeptide(L)'
;DVTNRHDLLDNLKNNKADLVIMGEPPKNIPLISQASMKNPLIAIAHPENELLKKEKVTIKDLKKETLLTREVGSGTRITVERFTGLNFNSDIQINSNEAIVEAVQAGLGIGFVSMHSVNLQLKNKIIKQLDVEPFPIVRQWHIVHHAEAELSPIARRFKQFVINNTRVKKYL
;
A
#
# COMPACT_ATOMS: atom_id res chain seq x y z
N ASP A 1 -9.57 -9.91 -9.59
CA ASP A 1 -8.64 -9.14 -10.42
C ASP A 1 -7.77 -8.26 -9.52
N VAL A 2 -6.46 -8.29 -9.69
CA VAL A 2 -5.50 -7.46 -8.91
C VAL A 2 -4.78 -6.54 -9.87
N THR A 3 -4.97 -5.23 -9.69
CA THR A 3 -4.43 -4.23 -10.60
C THR A 3 -4.11 -2.92 -9.87
N ASN A 4 -3.57 -1.93 -10.57
CA ASN A 4 -3.24 -0.63 -10.01
C ASN A 4 -4.48 0.26 -9.80
N ARG A 5 -4.29 1.40 -9.12
CA ARG A 5 -5.37 2.34 -8.79
C ARG A 5 -6.10 2.90 -10.02
N HIS A 6 -5.38 3.17 -11.11
CA HIS A 6 -5.94 3.73 -12.33
C HIS A 6 -6.93 2.75 -12.95
N ASP A 7 -6.51 1.52 -13.16
CA ASP A 7 -7.33 0.46 -13.75
C ASP A 7 -8.54 0.12 -12.88
N LEU A 8 -8.40 0.13 -11.53
CA LEU A 8 -9.54 -0.07 -10.62
C LEU A 8 -10.62 0.99 -10.84
N LEU A 9 -10.24 2.26 -10.99
CA LEU A 9 -11.18 3.34 -11.23
C LEU A 9 -11.83 3.24 -12.61
N ASP A 10 -11.07 2.84 -13.62
CA ASP A 10 -11.59 2.63 -14.96
C ASP A 10 -12.54 1.43 -15.03
N ASN A 11 -12.25 0.36 -14.29
CA ASN A 11 -13.15 -0.77 -14.17
C ASN A 11 -14.50 -0.39 -13.53
N LEU A 12 -14.49 0.47 -12.51
CA LEU A 12 -15.72 0.99 -11.92
C LEU A 12 -16.50 1.88 -12.90
N LYS A 13 -15.84 2.83 -13.56
CA LYS A 13 -16.46 3.74 -14.53
C LYS A 13 -17.11 3.00 -15.71
N ASN A 14 -16.48 1.92 -16.15
CA ASN A 14 -16.93 1.15 -17.30
C ASN A 14 -17.82 -0.05 -16.91
N ASN A 15 -18.29 -0.13 -15.67
CA ASN A 15 -19.11 -1.21 -15.12
C ASN A 15 -18.49 -2.61 -15.35
N LYS A 16 -17.15 -2.71 -15.39
CA LYS A 16 -16.41 -3.97 -15.48
C LYS A 16 -16.24 -4.64 -14.11
N ALA A 17 -16.43 -3.88 -13.04
CA ALA A 17 -16.40 -4.38 -11.66
C ALA A 17 -17.56 -3.76 -10.87
N ASP A 18 -18.30 -4.58 -10.14
CA ASP A 18 -19.34 -4.14 -9.20
C ASP A 18 -18.73 -3.42 -7.99
N LEU A 19 -17.62 -3.97 -7.49
CA LEU A 19 -16.92 -3.53 -6.28
C LEU A 19 -15.42 -3.56 -6.49
N VAL A 20 -14.72 -2.59 -5.91
CA VAL A 20 -13.25 -2.62 -5.79
C VAL A 20 -12.82 -2.39 -4.35
N ILE A 21 -11.67 -2.96 -3.99
CA ILE A 21 -10.99 -2.67 -2.73
C ILE A 21 -9.75 -1.84 -3.07
N MET A 22 -9.69 -0.61 -2.53
CA MET A 22 -8.60 0.32 -2.82
C MET A 22 -8.31 1.20 -1.60
N GLY A 23 -7.22 1.99 -1.66
CA GLY A 23 -7.01 3.10 -0.75
C GLY A 23 -8.10 4.17 -0.93
N GLU A 24 -8.02 5.28 -0.20
CA GLU A 24 -8.99 6.37 -0.26
C GLU A 24 -9.32 6.75 -1.72
N PRO A 25 -10.59 6.65 -2.16
CA PRO A 25 -10.97 6.98 -3.52
C PRO A 25 -10.90 8.49 -3.79
N PRO A 26 -10.78 8.92 -5.06
CA PRO A 26 -10.80 10.32 -5.43
C PRO A 26 -12.20 10.91 -5.21
N LYS A 27 -12.24 12.21 -4.87
CA LYS A 27 -13.50 12.93 -4.59
C LYS A 27 -14.21 13.45 -5.85
N ASN A 28 -13.53 13.47 -6.98
CA ASN A 28 -14.02 14.00 -8.26
C ASN A 28 -14.78 12.98 -9.11
N ILE A 29 -15.00 11.79 -8.60
CA ILE A 29 -15.77 10.72 -9.25
C ILE A 29 -16.93 10.36 -8.31
N PRO A 30 -18.16 10.15 -8.84
CA PRO A 30 -19.32 9.78 -8.04
C PRO A 30 -19.19 8.33 -7.52
N LEU A 31 -18.51 8.16 -6.39
CA LEU A 31 -18.24 6.86 -5.77
C LEU A 31 -18.85 6.80 -4.37
N ILE A 32 -19.45 5.67 -4.05
CA ILE A 32 -19.80 5.30 -2.67
C ILE A 32 -18.65 4.49 -2.10
N SER A 33 -18.12 4.97 -0.98
CA SER A 33 -16.93 4.42 -0.34
C SER A 33 -17.19 4.14 1.13
N GLN A 34 -16.77 2.97 1.60
CA GLN A 34 -16.84 2.60 3.00
C GLN A 34 -15.49 2.05 3.46
N ALA A 35 -14.93 2.66 4.50
CA ALA A 35 -13.70 2.18 5.12
C ALA A 35 -13.90 0.78 5.71
N SER A 36 -12.98 -0.13 5.45
CA SER A 36 -13.06 -1.51 5.91
C SER A 36 -11.96 -1.86 6.91
N MET A 37 -10.69 -1.59 6.59
CA MET A 37 -9.57 -2.01 7.43
C MET A 37 -8.39 -1.04 7.36
N LYS A 38 -7.60 -1.00 8.43
CA LYS A 38 -6.33 -0.26 8.44
C LYS A 38 -5.32 -0.93 7.51
N ASN A 39 -4.53 -0.14 6.83
CA ASN A 39 -3.46 -0.60 5.95
C ASN A 39 -2.20 0.26 6.15
N PRO A 40 -1.44 0.03 7.24
CA PRO A 40 -0.24 0.79 7.51
C PRO A 40 0.85 0.51 6.46
N LEU A 41 1.46 1.57 5.95
CA LEU A 41 2.69 1.49 5.16
C LEU A 41 3.89 1.59 6.07
N ILE A 42 4.89 0.78 5.79
CA ILE A 42 6.19 0.77 6.49
C ILE A 42 7.33 0.91 5.50
N ALA A 43 8.45 1.43 5.98
CA ALA A 43 9.74 1.36 5.29
C ALA A 43 10.45 0.07 5.72
N ILE A 44 10.98 -0.69 4.76
CA ILE A 44 11.66 -1.96 4.98
C ILE A 44 13.06 -1.94 4.38
N ALA A 45 13.99 -2.63 5.03
CA ALA A 45 15.38 -2.76 4.60
C ALA A 45 15.90 -4.18 4.80
N HIS A 46 17.01 -4.52 4.12
CA HIS A 46 17.78 -5.73 4.38
C HIS A 46 18.28 -5.73 5.84
N PRO A 47 18.37 -6.89 6.54
CA PRO A 47 18.78 -6.93 7.94
C PRO A 47 20.16 -6.34 8.24
N GLU A 48 21.05 -6.28 7.24
CA GLU A 48 22.39 -5.72 7.34
C GLU A 48 22.49 -4.24 6.91
N ASN A 49 21.38 -3.60 6.59
CA ASN A 49 21.39 -2.19 6.18
C ASN A 49 21.90 -1.30 7.32
N GLU A 50 22.83 -0.40 7.01
CA GLU A 50 23.52 0.44 7.99
C GLU A 50 22.56 1.40 8.73
N LEU A 51 21.42 1.78 8.12
CA LEU A 51 20.44 2.63 8.80
C LEU A 51 19.82 1.96 10.03
N LEU A 52 19.80 0.63 10.09
CA LEU A 52 19.30 -0.11 11.26
C LEU A 52 20.19 0.02 12.49
N LYS A 53 21.43 0.48 12.33
CA LYS A 53 22.39 0.72 13.42
C LYS A 53 22.25 2.13 14.00
N LYS A 54 21.51 3.04 13.33
CA LYS A 54 21.31 4.40 13.80
C LYS A 54 20.28 4.43 14.93
N GLU A 55 20.53 5.25 15.92
CA GLU A 55 19.60 5.52 17.01
C GLU A 55 18.29 6.17 16.50
N LYS A 56 18.40 7.04 15.50
CA LYS A 56 17.25 7.70 14.85
C LYS A 56 17.51 7.83 13.35
N VAL A 57 16.60 7.27 12.54
CA VAL A 57 16.62 7.41 11.09
C VAL A 57 15.72 8.58 10.68
N THR A 58 16.16 9.35 9.70
CA THR A 58 15.43 10.51 9.16
C THR A 58 15.15 10.35 7.68
N ILE A 59 14.20 11.14 7.14
CA ILE A 59 13.97 11.22 5.68
C ILE A 59 15.21 11.63 4.91
N LYS A 60 16.08 12.47 5.51
CA LYS A 60 17.35 12.85 4.89
C LYS A 60 18.31 11.66 4.74
N ASP A 61 18.24 10.71 5.65
CA ASP A 61 19.03 9.48 5.56
C ASP A 61 18.50 8.59 4.43
N LEU A 62 17.18 8.44 4.32
CA LEU A 62 16.57 7.69 3.22
C LEU A 62 16.96 8.26 1.84
N LYS A 63 17.07 9.57 1.71
CA LYS A 63 17.49 10.22 0.44
C LYS A 63 18.90 9.87 -0.03
N LYS A 64 19.71 9.28 0.82
CA LYS A 64 21.09 8.84 0.48
C LYS A 64 21.14 7.37 0.05
N GLU A 65 20.04 6.65 0.23
CA GLU A 65 19.91 5.24 -0.11
C GLU A 65 19.26 5.06 -1.47
N THR A 66 19.43 3.90 -2.07
CA THR A 66 18.61 3.48 -3.21
C THR A 66 17.20 3.18 -2.73
N LEU A 67 16.20 3.89 -3.27
CA LEU A 67 14.80 3.68 -2.92
C LEU A 67 14.11 2.82 -3.98
N LEU A 68 13.42 1.79 -3.51
CA LEU A 68 12.63 0.89 -4.34
C LEU A 68 11.18 1.33 -4.26
N THR A 69 10.66 1.87 -5.34
CA THR A 69 9.34 2.50 -5.37
C THR A 69 8.40 1.82 -6.35
N ARG A 70 7.12 2.00 -6.13
CA ARG A 70 6.08 1.56 -7.05
C ARG A 70 6.01 2.49 -8.27
N GLU A 71 5.38 2.01 -9.31
CA GLU A 71 5.09 2.74 -10.54
C GLU A 71 4.30 4.03 -10.30
N VAL A 72 4.39 4.95 -11.25
CA VAL A 72 3.58 6.19 -11.26
C VAL A 72 2.09 5.82 -11.25
N GLY A 73 1.32 6.52 -10.41
CA GLY A 73 -0.11 6.22 -10.22
C GLY A 73 -0.41 5.19 -9.14
N SER A 74 0.58 4.47 -8.62
CA SER A 74 0.41 3.58 -7.47
C SER A 74 -0.02 4.35 -6.22
N GLY A 75 -1.05 3.86 -5.54
CA GLY A 75 -1.50 4.44 -4.28
C GLY A 75 -0.45 4.39 -3.16
N THR A 76 0.47 3.44 -3.19
CA THR A 76 1.61 3.37 -2.25
C THR A 76 2.59 4.50 -2.52
N ARG A 77 3.03 4.67 -3.79
CA ARG A 77 3.92 5.75 -4.19
C ARG A 77 3.35 7.12 -3.85
N ILE A 78 2.12 7.41 -4.27
CA ILE A 78 1.43 8.69 -3.97
C ILE A 78 1.39 8.96 -2.46
N THR A 79 1.13 7.94 -1.65
CA THR A 79 1.08 8.11 -0.19
C THR A 79 2.46 8.44 0.36
N VAL A 80 3.49 7.69 -0.03
CA VAL A 80 4.86 7.93 0.46
C VAL A 80 5.34 9.32 0.06
N GLU A 81 5.22 9.71 -1.21
CA GLU A 81 5.59 11.06 -1.70
C GLU A 81 4.89 12.16 -0.91
N ARG A 82 3.58 12.03 -0.69
CA ARG A 82 2.77 13.02 0.05
C ARG A 82 3.21 13.21 1.49
N PHE A 83 3.52 12.12 2.20
CA PHE A 83 3.82 12.18 3.64
C PHE A 83 5.29 12.44 3.94
N THR A 84 6.20 12.10 3.04
CA THR A 84 7.64 12.20 3.26
C THR A 84 8.30 13.33 2.48
N GLY A 85 7.65 13.84 1.43
CA GLY A 85 8.28 14.77 0.48
C GLY A 85 9.42 14.13 -0.33
N LEU A 86 9.50 12.82 -0.38
CA LEU A 86 10.43 12.10 -1.25
C LEU A 86 10.00 12.27 -2.71
N ASN A 87 10.99 12.37 -3.59
CA ASN A 87 10.80 12.39 -5.04
C ASN A 87 11.53 11.19 -5.64
N PHE A 88 10.79 10.29 -6.26
CA PHE A 88 11.29 9.02 -6.78
C PHE A 88 11.71 9.05 -8.26
N ASN A 89 12.12 10.20 -8.79
CA ASN A 89 12.43 10.31 -10.23
C ASN A 89 13.71 9.58 -10.64
N SER A 90 14.63 9.35 -9.71
CA SER A 90 15.93 8.69 -9.95
C SER A 90 16.05 7.31 -9.30
N ASP A 91 14.99 6.82 -8.69
CA ASP A 91 14.97 5.56 -7.94
C ASP A 91 14.54 4.37 -8.81
N ILE A 92 14.74 3.16 -8.29
CA ILE A 92 14.34 1.93 -8.99
C ILE A 92 12.82 1.78 -8.89
N GLN A 93 12.15 1.80 -10.05
CA GLN A 93 10.70 1.62 -10.14
C GLN A 93 10.34 0.16 -10.37
N ILE A 94 9.45 -0.37 -9.54
CA ILE A 94 8.99 -1.76 -9.56
C ILE A 94 7.46 -1.77 -9.50
N ASN A 95 6.79 -2.54 -10.35
CA ASN A 95 5.33 -2.56 -10.48
C ASN A 95 4.60 -3.56 -9.55
N SER A 96 5.32 -4.25 -8.68
CA SER A 96 4.78 -5.26 -7.76
C SER A 96 5.34 -5.06 -6.36
N ASN A 97 4.50 -5.22 -5.33
CA ASN A 97 4.94 -5.19 -3.94
C ASN A 97 5.84 -6.39 -3.62
N GLU A 98 5.52 -7.55 -4.19
CA GLU A 98 6.27 -8.78 -4.02
C GLU A 98 7.70 -8.61 -4.55
N ALA A 99 7.84 -8.05 -5.75
CA ALA A 99 9.15 -7.78 -6.35
C ALA A 99 9.94 -6.71 -5.57
N ILE A 100 9.27 -5.71 -4.94
CA ILE A 100 9.95 -4.79 -4.00
C ILE A 100 10.51 -5.57 -2.80
N VAL A 101 9.72 -6.47 -2.23
CA VAL A 101 10.17 -7.28 -1.08
C VAL A 101 11.37 -8.14 -1.45
N GLU A 102 11.34 -8.81 -2.61
CA GLU A 102 12.46 -9.60 -3.13
C GLU A 102 13.72 -8.74 -3.33
N ALA A 103 13.57 -7.56 -3.91
CA ALA A 103 14.67 -6.63 -4.12
C ALA A 103 15.27 -6.12 -2.79
N VAL A 104 14.44 -5.88 -1.77
CA VAL A 104 14.92 -5.55 -0.41
C VAL A 104 15.65 -6.70 0.23
N GLN A 105 15.15 -7.95 0.07
CA GLN A 105 15.83 -9.16 0.56
C GLN A 105 17.18 -9.36 -0.11
N ALA A 106 17.31 -8.99 -1.38
CA ALA A 106 18.58 -9.02 -2.12
C ALA A 106 19.52 -7.85 -1.77
N GLY A 107 19.13 -6.95 -0.85
CA GLY A 107 19.96 -5.82 -0.43
C GLY A 107 20.04 -4.69 -1.45
N LEU A 108 19.14 -4.62 -2.44
CA LEU A 108 19.18 -3.60 -3.50
C LEU A 108 18.76 -2.20 -3.06
N GLY A 109 18.12 -2.08 -1.88
CA GLY A 109 17.71 -0.78 -1.37
C GLY A 109 16.60 -0.86 -0.32
N ILE A 110 15.97 0.28 -0.06
CA ILE A 110 14.88 0.46 0.90
C ILE A 110 13.55 0.46 0.16
N GLY A 111 12.60 -0.37 0.62
CA GLY A 111 11.26 -0.47 0.03
C GLY A 111 10.18 0.11 0.93
N PHE A 112 9.02 0.45 0.31
CA PHE A 112 7.83 0.93 1.01
C PHE A 112 6.65 0.02 0.66
N VAL A 113 6.13 -0.68 1.67
CA VAL A 113 5.10 -1.70 1.46
C VAL A 113 4.03 -1.68 2.56
N SER A 114 2.89 -2.32 2.29
CA SER A 114 1.92 -2.61 3.35
C SER A 114 2.53 -3.56 4.38
N MET A 115 2.39 -3.25 5.67
CA MET A 115 2.82 -4.14 6.74
C MET A 115 2.20 -5.54 6.61
N HIS A 116 0.96 -5.62 6.14
CA HIS A 116 0.25 -6.90 6.00
C HIS A 116 0.85 -7.83 4.96
N SER A 117 1.49 -7.29 3.92
CA SER A 117 2.11 -8.08 2.85
C SER A 117 3.44 -8.72 3.25
N VAL A 118 4.02 -8.33 4.41
CA VAL A 118 5.39 -8.72 4.80
C VAL A 118 5.48 -9.31 6.22
N ASN A 119 4.36 -9.70 6.81
CA ASN A 119 4.31 -10.24 8.18
C ASN A 119 5.23 -11.45 8.38
N LEU A 120 5.28 -12.37 7.41
CA LEU A 120 6.14 -13.56 7.50
C LEU A 120 7.62 -13.19 7.38
N GLN A 121 7.97 -12.29 6.47
CA GLN A 121 9.35 -11.85 6.27
C GLN A 121 9.89 -11.10 7.49
N LEU A 122 9.07 -10.24 8.10
CA LEU A 122 9.41 -9.54 9.34
C LEU A 122 9.58 -10.52 10.51
N LYS A 123 8.63 -11.47 10.67
CA LYS A 123 8.69 -12.48 11.73
C LYS A 123 9.94 -13.36 11.62
N ASN A 124 10.30 -13.74 10.41
CA ASN A 124 11.49 -14.56 10.13
C ASN A 124 12.76 -13.73 10.01
N LYS A 125 12.70 -12.41 10.22
CA LYS A 125 13.84 -11.48 10.16
C LYS A 125 14.58 -11.47 8.80
N ILE A 126 13.91 -11.87 7.73
CA ILE A 126 14.42 -11.83 6.36
C ILE A 126 14.57 -10.38 5.88
N ILE A 127 13.65 -9.51 6.34
CA ILE A 127 13.72 -8.06 6.23
C ILE A 127 13.49 -7.45 7.60
N LYS A 128 13.82 -6.17 7.75
CA LYS A 128 13.53 -5.39 8.96
C LYS A 128 12.78 -4.11 8.60
N GLN A 129 11.91 -3.69 9.52
CA GLN A 129 11.28 -2.39 9.47
C GLN A 129 12.28 -1.33 9.94
N LEU A 130 12.37 -0.21 9.20
CA LEU A 130 13.07 0.98 9.62
C LEU A 130 12.16 1.85 10.49
N ASP A 131 12.68 2.29 11.63
CA ASP A 131 12.02 3.27 12.48
C ASP A 131 12.36 4.69 12.00
N VAL A 132 11.50 5.23 11.18
CA VAL A 132 11.67 6.56 10.56
C VAL A 132 10.33 7.27 10.41
N GLU A 133 10.20 8.47 10.98
CA GLU A 133 8.98 9.27 10.78
C GLU A 133 8.82 9.67 9.30
N PRO A 134 7.56 9.64 8.77
CA PRO A 134 6.27 9.44 9.45
C PRO A 134 5.76 7.98 9.49
N PHE A 135 6.62 7.00 9.26
CA PHE A 135 6.20 5.59 9.24
C PHE A 135 5.99 5.03 10.67
N PRO A 136 5.00 4.13 10.84
CA PRO A 136 4.07 3.63 9.83
C PRO A 136 3.02 4.67 9.41
N ILE A 137 2.87 4.91 8.11
CA ILE A 137 1.81 5.79 7.60
C ILE A 137 0.50 5.01 7.62
N VAL A 138 -0.38 5.34 8.57
CA VAL A 138 -1.66 4.65 8.73
C VAL A 138 -2.66 5.16 7.70
N ARG A 139 -3.08 4.27 6.81
CA ARG A 139 -4.16 4.49 5.84
C ARG A 139 -5.22 3.40 5.99
N GLN A 140 -6.31 3.51 5.23
CA GLN A 140 -7.39 2.53 5.24
C GLN A 140 -7.63 1.95 3.84
N TRP A 141 -8.01 0.69 3.80
CA TRP A 141 -8.67 0.09 2.66
C TRP A 141 -10.14 0.46 2.68
N HIS A 142 -10.67 0.73 1.51
CA HIS A 142 -12.08 1.05 1.29
C HIS A 142 -12.68 0.04 0.32
N ILE A 143 -13.92 -0.35 0.58
CA ILE A 143 -14.78 -0.96 -0.43
C ILE A 143 -15.50 0.16 -1.15
N VAL A 144 -15.38 0.16 -2.47
CA VAL A 144 -15.85 1.25 -3.31
C VAL A 144 -16.68 0.70 -4.47
N HIS A 145 -17.76 1.40 -4.83
CA HIS A 145 -18.54 1.15 -6.04
C HIS A 145 -19.02 2.48 -6.63
N HIS A 146 -19.43 2.45 -7.90
CA HIS A 146 -20.00 3.64 -8.53
C HIS A 146 -21.32 4.02 -7.85
N ALA A 147 -21.57 5.31 -7.66
CA ALA A 147 -22.75 5.79 -6.93
C ALA A 147 -24.07 5.45 -7.63
N GLU A 148 -24.05 5.41 -8.96
CA GLU A 148 -25.22 5.11 -9.81
C GLU A 148 -25.35 3.62 -10.12
N ALA A 149 -24.38 2.78 -9.72
CA ALA A 149 -24.43 1.35 -9.98
C ALA A 149 -25.35 0.65 -8.97
N GLU A 150 -26.30 -0.12 -9.47
CA GLU A 150 -27.09 -1.03 -8.68
C GLU A 150 -26.29 -2.31 -8.43
N LEU A 151 -25.86 -2.51 -7.17
CA LEU A 151 -25.06 -3.69 -6.82
C LEU A 151 -25.88 -4.98 -6.98
N SER A 152 -25.29 -5.97 -7.63
CA SER A 152 -25.84 -7.31 -7.67
C SER A 152 -26.05 -7.88 -6.25
N PRO A 153 -26.98 -8.83 -6.03
CA PRO A 153 -27.20 -9.44 -4.72
C PRO A 153 -25.91 -10.05 -4.14
N ILE A 154 -25.06 -10.63 -4.99
CA ILE A 154 -23.77 -11.21 -4.60
C ILE A 154 -22.80 -10.11 -4.15
N ALA A 155 -22.65 -9.05 -4.93
CA ALA A 155 -21.78 -7.92 -4.61
C ALA A 155 -22.20 -7.25 -3.29
N ARG A 156 -23.50 -7.05 -3.09
CA ARG A 156 -24.08 -6.50 -1.84
C ARG A 156 -23.75 -7.38 -0.64
N ARG A 157 -23.90 -8.69 -0.78
CA ARG A 157 -23.60 -9.68 0.28
C ARG A 157 -22.11 -9.69 0.60
N PHE A 158 -21.25 -9.68 -0.42
CA PHE A 158 -19.81 -9.63 -0.25
C PHE A 158 -19.36 -8.33 0.45
N LYS A 159 -19.89 -7.17 0.05
CA LYS A 159 -19.64 -5.89 0.71
C LYS A 159 -19.97 -5.97 2.20
N GLN A 160 -21.16 -6.46 2.55
CA GLN A 160 -21.58 -6.63 3.95
C GLN A 160 -20.67 -7.59 4.71
N PHE A 161 -20.29 -8.70 4.09
CA PHE A 161 -19.38 -9.69 4.70
C PHE A 161 -18.04 -9.05 5.06
N VAL A 162 -17.40 -8.34 4.13
CA VAL A 162 -16.09 -7.70 4.39
C VAL A 162 -16.18 -6.62 5.46
N ILE A 163 -17.26 -5.82 5.47
CA ILE A 163 -17.44 -4.75 6.45
C ILE A 163 -17.70 -5.29 7.85
N ASN A 164 -18.51 -6.34 7.96
CA ASN A 164 -18.98 -6.86 9.25
C ASN A 164 -18.06 -7.94 9.83
N ASN A 165 -17.15 -8.50 9.03
CA ASN A 165 -16.30 -9.59 9.49
C ASN A 165 -15.13 -9.08 10.30
N THR A 166 -15.27 -9.15 11.63
CA THR A 166 -14.24 -8.78 12.60
C THR A 166 -12.98 -9.66 12.51
N ARG A 167 -13.07 -10.88 11.96
CA ARG A 167 -11.90 -11.74 11.73
C ARG A 167 -10.98 -11.14 10.67
N VAL A 168 -11.53 -10.61 9.60
CA VAL A 168 -10.74 -9.88 8.60
C VAL A 168 -10.01 -8.69 9.23
N LYS A 169 -10.63 -8.03 10.23
CA LYS A 169 -10.02 -6.92 10.98
C LYS A 169 -8.91 -7.36 11.95
N LYS A 170 -8.85 -8.62 12.35
CA LYS A 170 -7.91 -9.14 13.35
C LYS A 170 -6.62 -9.69 12.73
N TYR A 171 -6.63 -10.06 11.46
CA TYR A 171 -5.45 -10.51 10.70
C TYR A 171 -4.72 -9.35 9.99
N LEU A 172 -5.17 -8.14 10.21
CA LEU A 172 -4.73 -6.90 9.63
C LEU A 172 -4.40 -5.89 10.75
#